data_1f1b4d9c0bfa0a12cb261825e87be48a
#
_entry.id   1f1b4d9c0bfa0a12cb261825e87be48a
#
_cell.length_a   1.000
_cell.length_b   1.000
_cell.length_c   1.000
_cell.angle_alpha   90.00
_cell.angle_beta   90.00
_cell.angle_gamma   90.00
#
_symmetry.space_group_name_H-M   'P 1'
#
loop_
_entity.id
_entity.type
_entity.pdbx_description
1 polymer ?
#
loop_
_entity_poly.entity_id
_entity_poly.type
_entity_poly.pdbx_seq_one_letter_code
_entity_poly.pdbx_strand_id
1 'polypeptide(L)'
;MTTVLLADRDGRALGPLEDKTVPALLPLRGAPLLERALEALVSAGVRSALVVVGPRGPEIEKRFGKGIRWGIALEYVRRAEDETTGAVLRRLEHRLDGETLVLRGDAAIEGAFGEFLRRSATSEEPVVAALSGERLLGMWRVRPEALKKLEIPREPADESWVREKGHAPLDVDLDLAPLDSLTRWSALDRGDGTAALSPRAAVSKGARLSGGSTVAEEAAVLGKAALDGVSVLPRTVVPDGVSLRGAAVAQNLVVDPVSGATSLLTDLLPPAGTPRGAGFGSRLAGLVLFLLSLPLWPVAFAWSFVANAGRPTRPYAFAGNGATPGTRAAVKTFRFETAIPVFRDLPLLLAVLGGTLALAGVAPLAPEEEAGAGAATWAEARRQAPVGLLARSRMVVPASAPGEVARVVDAFDARRGCRGL
;
A
#
# COMPACT_ATOMS: atom_id res chain seq x y z
N MET A 1 23.94 18.39 16.11
CA MET A 1 23.53 18.33 14.69
C MET A 1 22.09 17.89 14.65
N THR A 2 21.22 18.72 14.11
CA THR A 2 19.79 18.41 13.97
C THR A 2 19.55 17.79 12.58
N THR A 3 18.66 16.80 12.50
CA THR A 3 18.35 16.13 11.23
C THR A 3 16.94 16.48 10.76
N VAL A 4 16.80 16.89 9.52
CA VAL A 4 15.52 17.17 8.86
C VAL A 4 15.35 16.24 7.66
N LEU A 5 14.24 15.49 7.64
CA LEU A 5 13.84 14.64 6.54
C LEU A 5 12.73 15.32 5.74
N LEU A 6 12.94 15.50 4.45
CA LEU A 6 11.97 16.08 3.53
C LEU A 6 11.16 14.97 2.87
N ALA A 7 9.91 14.81 3.28
CA ALA A 7 8.95 13.87 2.72
C ALA A 7 7.69 14.63 2.22
N ASP A 8 7.93 15.78 1.60
CA ASP A 8 6.93 16.81 1.31
C ASP A 8 6.51 16.87 -0.16
N ARG A 9 7.12 16.06 -1.05
CA ARG A 9 6.69 15.97 -2.44
C ARG A 9 5.30 15.31 -2.54
N ASP A 10 4.45 15.90 -3.38
CA ASP A 10 3.23 15.25 -3.83
C ASP A 10 3.54 14.14 -4.85
N GLY A 11 2.54 13.35 -5.19
CA GLY A 11 2.72 12.22 -6.11
C GLY A 11 2.84 12.60 -7.60
N ARG A 12 2.85 13.89 -7.99
CA ARG A 12 2.77 14.31 -9.41
C ARG A 12 3.85 13.69 -10.29
N ALA A 13 5.07 13.59 -9.78
CA ALA A 13 6.19 12.94 -10.50
C ALA A 13 5.97 11.44 -10.72
N LEU A 14 5.00 10.83 -10.04
CA LEU A 14 4.63 9.43 -10.18
C LEU A 14 3.56 9.21 -11.26
N GLY A 15 3.10 10.27 -11.93
CA GLY A 15 2.08 10.19 -12.99
C GLY A 15 0.86 9.40 -12.56
N PRO A 16 0.50 8.29 -13.24
CA PRO A 16 -0.71 7.52 -12.93
C PRO A 16 -0.77 6.95 -11.49
N LEU A 17 0.34 6.90 -10.77
CA LEU A 17 0.40 6.42 -9.38
C LEU A 17 0.21 7.53 -8.35
N GLU A 18 0.04 8.80 -8.75
CA GLU A 18 0.01 9.93 -7.82
C GLU A 18 -1.09 9.81 -6.75
N ASP A 19 -2.27 9.31 -7.14
CA ASP A 19 -3.39 9.07 -6.20
C ASP A 19 -3.21 7.83 -5.33
N LYS A 20 -2.30 6.94 -5.69
CA LYS A 20 -2.11 5.65 -5.01
C LYS A 20 -1.02 5.68 -3.95
N THR A 21 0.01 6.51 -4.14
CA THR A 21 1.13 6.62 -3.21
C THR A 21 1.79 8.00 -3.28
N VAL A 22 2.64 8.31 -2.31
CA VAL A 22 3.53 9.49 -2.33
C VAL A 22 4.98 9.02 -2.49
N PRO A 23 5.89 9.85 -3.04
CA PRO A 23 7.27 9.44 -3.28
C PRO A 23 7.98 8.82 -2.06
N ALA A 24 7.80 9.37 -0.88
CA ALA A 24 8.39 8.83 0.35
C ALA A 24 7.91 7.43 0.75
N LEU A 25 6.70 7.03 0.30
CA LEU A 25 6.12 5.71 0.54
C LEU A 25 6.31 4.75 -0.63
N LEU A 26 6.88 5.22 -1.74
CA LEU A 26 7.14 4.35 -2.89
C LEU A 26 8.13 3.25 -2.48
N PRO A 27 7.79 1.96 -2.71
CA PRO A 27 8.68 0.88 -2.32
C PRO A 27 9.91 0.83 -3.23
N LEU A 28 11.06 0.56 -2.66
CA LEU A 28 12.27 0.20 -3.36
C LEU A 28 12.73 -1.15 -2.80
N ARG A 29 12.70 -2.18 -3.64
CA ARG A 29 13.01 -3.57 -3.25
C ARG A 29 12.21 -4.03 -2.01
N GLY A 30 10.93 -3.70 -2.00
CA GLY A 30 9.97 -4.14 -0.99
C GLY A 30 9.84 -3.27 0.27
N ALA A 31 10.70 -2.27 0.49
CA ALA A 31 10.61 -1.32 1.60
C ALA A 31 10.40 0.12 1.10
N PRO A 32 9.63 0.97 1.79
CA PRO A 32 9.46 2.38 1.43
C PRO A 32 10.78 3.15 1.42
N LEU A 33 10.93 4.13 0.52
CA LEU A 33 12.11 4.99 0.46
C LEU A 33 12.44 5.67 1.78
N LEU A 34 11.42 6.22 2.44
CA LEU A 34 11.61 6.86 3.75
C LEU A 34 12.12 5.86 4.80
N GLU A 35 11.69 4.60 4.77
CA GLU A 35 12.19 3.56 5.68
C GLU A 35 13.69 3.36 5.51
N ARG A 36 14.15 3.29 4.27
CA ARG A 36 15.58 3.17 3.95
C ARG A 36 16.39 4.39 4.38
N ALA A 37 15.84 5.58 4.21
CA ALA A 37 16.47 6.80 4.73
C ALA A 37 16.58 6.77 6.26
N LEU A 38 15.56 6.29 6.97
CA LEU A 38 15.60 6.11 8.43
C LEU A 38 16.65 5.08 8.85
N GLU A 39 16.75 3.95 8.16
CA GLU A 39 17.75 2.92 8.43
C GLU A 39 19.18 3.46 8.25
N ALA A 40 19.42 4.24 7.18
CA ALA A 40 20.71 4.90 6.95
C ALA A 40 21.06 5.89 8.08
N LEU A 41 20.09 6.71 8.51
CA LEU A 41 20.25 7.63 9.63
C LEU A 41 20.59 6.91 10.94
N VAL A 42 19.84 5.88 11.27
CA VAL A 42 20.05 5.10 12.51
C VAL A 42 21.42 4.41 12.49
N SER A 43 21.81 3.86 11.36
CA SER A 43 23.14 3.24 11.16
C SER A 43 24.28 4.23 11.35
N ALA A 44 24.05 5.51 11.02
CA ALA A 44 25.01 6.60 11.27
C ALA A 44 24.91 7.20 12.69
N GLY A 45 24.10 6.62 13.58
CA GLY A 45 23.97 7.05 14.96
C GLY A 45 22.97 8.17 15.23
N VAL A 46 22.19 8.59 14.24
CA VAL A 46 21.13 9.60 14.41
C VAL A 46 19.99 9.01 15.24
N ARG A 47 19.52 9.73 16.27
CA ARG A 47 18.51 9.28 17.22
C ARG A 47 17.19 10.07 17.15
N SER A 48 17.19 11.20 16.46
CA SER A 48 15.99 12.02 16.27
C SER A 48 16.01 12.74 14.93
N ALA A 49 14.83 12.92 14.33
CA ALA A 49 14.66 13.66 13.09
C ALA A 49 13.32 14.41 13.05
N LEU A 50 13.33 15.59 12.44
CA LEU A 50 12.14 16.33 12.06
C LEU A 50 11.75 15.89 10.65
N VAL A 51 10.52 15.41 10.48
CA VAL A 51 10.01 14.97 9.17
C VAL A 51 9.07 16.04 8.63
N VAL A 52 9.49 16.70 7.57
CA VAL A 52 8.65 17.68 6.86
C VAL A 52 7.75 16.91 5.89
N VAL A 53 6.44 17.05 6.06
CA VAL A 53 5.44 16.34 5.27
C VAL A 53 4.51 17.31 4.52
N GLY A 54 4.07 16.90 3.34
CA GLY A 54 3.10 17.62 2.52
C GLY A 54 1.64 17.32 2.89
N PRO A 55 0.68 17.63 1.99
CA PRO A 55 -0.76 17.43 2.23
C PRO A 55 -1.14 15.99 2.58
N ARG A 56 -0.46 14.99 2.00
CA ARG A 56 -0.67 13.56 2.30
C ARG A 56 0.19 13.05 3.48
N GLY A 57 0.73 13.96 4.29
CA GLY A 57 1.50 13.64 5.51
C GLY A 57 0.82 12.65 6.46
N PRO A 58 -0.50 12.66 6.69
CA PRO A 58 -1.16 11.68 7.54
C PRO A 58 -0.92 10.22 7.16
N GLU A 59 -0.66 9.91 5.89
CA GLU A 59 -0.32 8.55 5.44
C GLU A 59 1.07 8.14 5.94
N ILE A 60 2.03 9.09 5.89
CA ILE A 60 3.40 8.91 6.39
C ILE A 60 3.37 8.78 7.92
N GLU A 61 2.68 9.70 8.61
CA GLU A 61 2.53 9.68 10.06
C GLU A 61 1.92 8.36 10.56
N LYS A 62 0.87 7.88 9.88
CA LYS A 62 0.22 6.59 10.20
C LYS A 62 1.18 5.41 10.03
N ARG A 63 2.04 5.45 9.02
CA ARG A 63 2.99 4.38 8.71
C ARG A 63 4.14 4.31 9.70
N PHE A 64 4.77 5.45 9.97
CA PHE A 64 6.01 5.51 10.73
C PHE A 64 5.81 5.86 12.20
N GLY A 65 4.65 6.43 12.57
CA GLY A 65 4.34 6.80 13.94
C GLY A 65 5.44 7.68 14.55
N LYS A 66 5.83 7.41 15.77
CA LYS A 66 6.92 8.12 16.45
C LYS A 66 8.33 7.56 16.14
N GLY A 67 8.47 6.67 15.16
CA GLY A 67 9.76 6.10 14.76
C GLY A 67 10.35 5.04 15.69
N ILE A 68 9.66 4.64 16.75
CA ILE A 68 10.14 3.72 17.78
C ILE A 68 10.61 2.38 17.18
N ARG A 69 9.91 1.89 16.17
CA ARG A 69 10.25 0.64 15.49
C ARG A 69 11.66 0.65 14.88
N TRP A 70 12.13 1.82 14.44
CA TRP A 70 13.45 2.00 13.82
C TRP A 70 14.52 2.49 14.80
N GLY A 71 14.16 2.76 16.08
CA GLY A 71 15.07 3.26 17.08
C GLY A 71 15.44 4.74 16.91
N ILE A 72 14.60 5.52 16.25
CA ILE A 72 14.73 6.96 16.02
C ILE A 72 13.46 7.67 16.49
N ALA A 73 13.59 8.83 17.12
CA ALA A 73 12.44 9.66 17.47
C ALA A 73 12.05 10.54 16.28
N LEU A 74 10.80 10.45 15.83
CA LEU A 74 10.28 11.23 14.71
C LEU A 74 9.27 12.25 15.21
N GLU A 75 9.43 13.48 14.73
CA GLU A 75 8.49 14.56 14.93
C GLU A 75 8.11 15.14 13.57
N TYR A 76 6.81 15.32 13.33
CA TYR A 76 6.29 15.72 12.04
C TYR A 76 5.98 17.21 11.99
N VAL A 77 6.37 17.83 10.89
CA VAL A 77 6.11 19.24 10.60
C VAL A 77 5.37 19.32 9.27
N ARG A 78 4.17 19.87 9.30
CA ARG A 78 3.38 20.07 8.09
C ARG A 78 3.84 21.32 7.35
N ARG A 79 4.08 21.17 6.07
CA ARG A 79 4.34 22.25 5.13
C ARG A 79 3.00 22.76 4.58
N ALA A 80 2.83 24.08 4.52
CA ALA A 80 1.72 24.66 3.77
C ALA A 80 1.91 24.43 2.27
N GLU A 81 0.82 24.45 1.50
CA GLU A 81 0.83 24.10 0.08
C GLU A 81 1.79 25.00 -0.73
N ASP A 82 1.75 26.30 -0.46
CA ASP A 82 2.59 27.29 -1.15
C ASP A 82 3.94 27.57 -0.45
N GLU A 83 4.22 26.91 0.66
CA GLU A 83 5.45 27.12 1.42
C GLU A 83 6.63 26.41 0.75
N THR A 84 7.72 27.13 0.49
CA THR A 84 8.96 26.51 -0.01
C THR A 84 9.69 25.76 1.11
N THR A 85 10.51 24.78 0.75
CA THR A 85 11.32 24.03 1.73
C THR A 85 12.21 24.97 2.57
N GLY A 86 12.81 25.99 1.94
CA GLY A 86 13.59 26.99 2.66
C GLY A 86 12.75 27.81 3.65
N ALA A 87 11.48 28.11 3.33
CA ALA A 87 10.59 28.80 4.26
C ALA A 87 10.25 27.92 5.48
N VAL A 88 10.01 26.61 5.28
CA VAL A 88 9.82 25.66 6.38
C VAL A 88 11.04 25.64 7.30
N LEU A 89 12.25 25.53 6.74
CA LEU A 89 13.48 25.49 7.54
C LEU A 89 13.70 26.80 8.31
N ARG A 90 13.43 27.96 7.72
CA ARG A 90 13.44 29.24 8.44
C ARG A 90 12.43 29.29 9.59
N ARG A 91 11.22 28.78 9.37
CA ARG A 91 10.19 28.69 10.43
C ARG A 91 10.62 27.79 11.58
N LEU A 92 11.43 26.79 11.29
CA LEU A 92 11.98 25.83 12.26
C LEU A 92 13.34 26.27 12.84
N GLU A 93 13.90 27.43 12.47
CA GLU A 93 15.23 27.89 12.88
C GLU A 93 15.47 27.75 14.41
N HIS A 94 14.46 28.08 15.22
CA HIS A 94 14.51 27.98 16.67
C HIS A 94 14.62 26.55 17.24
N ARG A 95 14.41 25.55 16.38
CA ARG A 95 14.53 24.10 16.70
C ARG A 95 15.74 23.45 16.07
N LEU A 96 16.48 24.18 15.23
CA LEU A 96 17.63 23.71 14.49
C LEU A 96 18.91 24.18 15.19
N ASP A 97 19.28 23.46 16.26
CA ASP A 97 20.46 23.80 17.05
C ASP A 97 21.75 23.36 16.36
N GLY A 98 22.60 24.33 15.98
CA GLY A 98 23.89 24.06 15.34
C GLY A 98 23.75 23.61 13.88
N GLU A 99 24.70 22.78 13.46
CA GLU A 99 24.67 22.23 12.10
C GLU A 99 23.45 21.38 11.85
N THR A 100 22.85 21.57 10.68
CA THR A 100 21.65 20.85 10.26
C THR A 100 21.94 19.95 9.06
N LEU A 101 21.58 18.70 9.21
CA LEU A 101 21.57 17.71 8.13
C LEU A 101 20.17 17.70 7.52
N VAL A 102 20.07 18.02 6.24
CA VAL A 102 18.80 17.96 5.50
C VAL A 102 18.88 16.86 4.46
N LEU A 103 17.88 15.99 4.45
CA LEU A 103 17.83 14.81 3.58
C LEU A 103 16.47 14.71 2.94
N ARG A 104 16.42 14.29 1.69
CA ARG A 104 15.16 13.87 1.06
C ARG A 104 14.81 12.45 1.46
N GLY A 105 13.69 12.28 2.14
CA GLY A 105 13.16 10.97 2.54
C GLY A 105 12.53 10.19 1.39
N ASP A 106 12.49 10.77 0.20
CA ASP A 106 11.98 10.19 -1.04
C ASP A 106 13.09 9.98 -2.09
N ALA A 107 14.35 9.93 -1.64
CA ALA A 107 15.51 9.61 -2.45
C ALA A 107 16.16 8.30 -1.97
N ALA A 108 16.75 7.55 -2.89
CA ALA A 108 17.54 6.37 -2.56
C ALA A 108 18.96 6.84 -2.15
N ILE A 109 19.20 7.00 -0.85
CA ILE A 109 20.45 7.55 -0.30
C ILE A 109 21.36 6.49 0.35
N GLU A 110 20.96 5.22 0.30
CA GLU A 110 21.73 4.11 0.87
C GLU A 110 23.14 4.07 0.28
N GLY A 111 24.12 3.74 1.09
CA GLY A 111 25.51 3.67 0.69
C GLY A 111 26.23 5.05 0.60
N ALA A 112 25.58 6.10 0.05
CA ALA A 112 26.14 7.45 -0.05
C ALA A 112 26.22 8.17 1.28
N PHE A 113 25.27 7.87 2.14
CA PHE A 113 25.04 8.67 3.34
C PHE A 113 26.26 8.71 4.28
N GLY A 114 26.85 7.57 4.57
CA GLY A 114 28.03 7.50 5.44
C GLY A 114 29.27 8.21 4.84
N GLU A 115 29.47 8.15 3.55
CA GLU A 115 30.54 8.86 2.85
C GLU A 115 30.30 10.36 2.87
N PHE A 116 29.08 10.78 2.54
CA PHE A 116 28.69 12.19 2.58
C PHE A 116 28.92 12.80 3.97
N LEU A 117 28.49 12.13 5.03
CA LEU A 117 28.72 12.62 6.40
C LEU A 117 30.20 12.80 6.73
N ARG A 118 31.06 11.83 6.41
CA ARG A 118 32.48 11.90 6.68
C ARG A 118 33.15 13.04 5.91
N ARG A 119 32.88 13.15 4.60
CA ARG A 119 33.53 14.14 3.74
C ARG A 119 32.98 15.55 3.96
N SER A 120 31.69 15.70 4.17
CA SER A 120 31.10 17.01 4.46
C SER A 120 31.53 17.56 5.82
N ALA A 121 31.86 16.70 6.80
CA ALA A 121 32.32 17.11 8.14
C ALA A 121 33.64 17.91 8.09
N THR A 122 34.49 17.71 7.09
CA THR A 122 35.76 18.41 6.92
C THR A 122 35.64 19.69 6.08
N SER A 123 34.46 19.96 5.51
CA SER A 123 34.22 21.14 4.68
C SER A 123 33.96 22.37 5.55
N GLU A 124 34.60 23.51 5.20
CA GLU A 124 34.34 24.81 5.82
C GLU A 124 33.19 25.56 5.18
N GLU A 125 32.64 25.05 4.10
CA GLU A 125 31.56 25.68 3.35
C GLU A 125 30.24 25.74 4.15
N PRO A 126 29.48 26.83 4.04
CA PRO A 126 28.26 27.02 4.81
C PRO A 126 27.14 26.08 4.39
N VAL A 127 27.11 25.64 3.13
CA VAL A 127 26.18 24.64 2.59
C VAL A 127 26.94 23.67 1.69
N VAL A 128 26.89 22.41 2.03
CA VAL A 128 27.46 21.32 1.21
C VAL A 128 26.34 20.46 0.71
N ALA A 129 26.27 20.25 -0.61
CA ALA A 129 25.28 19.43 -1.28
C ALA A 129 25.89 18.17 -1.91
N ALA A 130 25.30 17.02 -1.69
CA ALA A 130 25.78 15.77 -2.26
C ALA A 130 25.36 15.63 -3.73
N LEU A 131 26.32 15.31 -4.60
CA LEU A 131 26.10 14.99 -6.01
C LEU A 131 26.50 13.54 -6.30
N SER A 132 25.97 12.98 -7.38
CA SER A 132 26.50 11.80 -8.06
C SER A 132 26.63 12.16 -9.54
N GLY A 133 27.86 12.37 -10.00
CA GLY A 133 28.10 13.06 -11.24
C GLY A 133 27.48 14.45 -11.24
N GLU A 134 26.68 14.76 -12.25
CA GLU A 134 25.98 16.06 -12.36
C GLU A 134 24.67 16.15 -11.53
N ARG A 135 24.25 15.08 -10.84
CA ARG A 135 22.91 15.00 -10.23
C ARG A 135 22.94 15.18 -8.73
N LEU A 136 22.03 16.03 -8.24
CA LEU A 136 21.84 16.26 -6.81
C LEU A 136 21.17 15.06 -6.13
N LEU A 137 21.80 14.48 -5.10
CA LEU A 137 21.33 13.30 -4.38
C LEU A 137 20.26 13.59 -3.32
N GLY A 138 19.99 14.86 -3.03
CA GLY A 138 19.00 15.22 -2.01
C GLY A 138 19.53 15.14 -0.57
N MET A 139 20.83 15.38 -0.39
CA MET A 139 21.48 15.48 0.92
C MET A 139 22.24 16.79 1.03
N TRP A 140 22.04 17.51 2.14
CA TRP A 140 22.72 18.77 2.44
C TRP A 140 23.21 18.79 3.88
N ARG A 141 24.41 19.33 4.08
CA ARG A 141 24.88 19.76 5.39
C ARG A 141 24.88 21.29 5.40
N VAL A 142 24.24 21.87 6.39
CA VAL A 142 23.95 23.31 6.46
C VAL A 142 24.43 23.85 7.78
N ARG A 143 25.25 24.90 7.75
CA ARG A 143 25.66 25.64 8.94
C ARG A 143 24.58 26.64 9.37
N PRO A 144 24.49 27.00 10.66
CA PRO A 144 23.44 27.87 11.18
C PRO A 144 23.30 29.20 10.44
N GLU A 145 24.43 29.81 10.06
CA GLU A 145 24.46 31.10 9.35
C GLU A 145 23.82 31.05 7.94
N ALA A 146 23.82 29.86 7.33
CA ALA A 146 23.25 29.68 5.99
C ALA A 146 21.75 29.37 5.99
N LEU A 147 21.18 28.95 7.12
CA LEU A 147 19.75 28.52 7.19
C LEU A 147 18.79 29.60 6.68
N LYS A 148 19.07 30.88 6.96
CA LYS A 148 18.19 32.00 6.57
C LYS A 148 18.10 32.19 5.05
N LYS A 149 19.15 31.87 4.31
CA LYS A 149 19.25 32.04 2.86
C LYS A 149 19.17 30.73 2.10
N LEU A 150 18.97 29.62 2.83
CA LEU A 150 18.97 28.29 2.24
C LEU A 150 17.81 28.11 1.26
N GLU A 151 18.15 27.73 0.06
CA GLU A 151 17.22 27.22 -0.95
C GLU A 151 17.45 25.74 -1.14
N ILE A 152 16.40 24.95 -1.20
CA ILE A 152 16.42 23.52 -1.50
C ILE A 152 15.40 23.27 -2.61
N PRO A 153 15.79 22.61 -3.70
CA PRO A 153 14.91 22.39 -4.82
C PRO A 153 13.83 21.36 -4.40
N ARG A 154 12.61 21.61 -4.85
CA ARG A 154 11.51 20.67 -4.66
C ARG A 154 11.57 19.55 -5.68
N GLU A 155 11.93 19.88 -6.90
CA GLU A 155 12.11 18.94 -7.99
C GLU A 155 13.59 18.55 -8.11
N PRO A 156 13.91 17.45 -8.82
CA PRO A 156 15.28 17.07 -9.09
C PRO A 156 16.08 18.20 -9.73
N ALA A 157 17.30 18.41 -9.27
CA ALA A 157 18.20 19.45 -9.75
C ALA A 157 19.57 18.86 -10.06
N ASP A 158 20.38 19.63 -10.75
CA ASP A 158 21.73 19.28 -11.17
C ASP A 158 22.82 20.13 -10.50
N GLU A 159 24.06 19.88 -10.85
CA GLU A 159 25.22 20.61 -10.34
C GLU A 159 25.16 22.11 -10.67
N SER A 160 24.61 22.49 -11.80
CA SER A 160 24.49 23.89 -12.21
C SER A 160 23.62 24.68 -11.22
N TRP A 161 22.51 24.10 -10.79
CA TRP A 161 21.66 24.68 -9.76
C TRP A 161 22.40 24.79 -8.41
N VAL A 162 23.14 23.78 -8.00
CA VAL A 162 23.92 23.78 -6.74
C VAL A 162 24.90 24.96 -6.73
N ARG A 163 25.63 25.18 -7.82
CA ARG A 163 26.58 26.27 -7.95
C ARG A 163 25.91 27.65 -8.04
N GLU A 164 24.80 27.75 -8.77
CA GLU A 164 24.00 28.99 -8.86
C GLU A 164 23.52 29.48 -7.50
N LYS A 165 23.13 28.53 -6.62
CA LYS A 165 22.68 28.85 -5.25
C LYS A 165 23.81 29.02 -4.26
N GLY A 166 25.07 28.95 -4.69
CA GLY A 166 26.24 29.12 -3.83
C GLY A 166 26.43 27.96 -2.85
N HIS A 167 25.94 26.76 -3.19
CA HIS A 167 26.21 25.54 -2.43
C HIS A 167 27.52 24.91 -2.92
N ALA A 168 28.30 24.34 -2.02
CA ALA A 168 29.47 23.58 -2.37
C ALA A 168 29.08 22.16 -2.82
N PRO A 169 29.37 21.78 -4.07
CA PRO A 169 29.13 20.43 -4.54
C PRO A 169 30.12 19.44 -3.91
N LEU A 170 29.62 18.34 -3.43
CA LEU A 170 30.41 17.22 -2.95
C LEU A 170 30.04 15.97 -3.74
N ASP A 171 30.89 15.56 -4.66
CA ASP A 171 30.64 14.36 -5.44
C ASP A 171 30.85 13.12 -4.57
N VAL A 172 29.82 12.26 -4.54
CA VAL A 172 29.78 11.01 -3.80
C VAL A 172 29.59 9.91 -4.83
N ASP A 173 30.58 9.03 -4.93
CA ASP A 173 30.57 7.95 -5.93
C ASP A 173 29.43 6.97 -5.64
N LEU A 174 28.34 7.16 -6.34
CA LEU A 174 27.16 6.31 -6.25
C LEU A 174 26.33 6.31 -7.53
N ASP A 175 26.01 5.12 -7.96
CA ASP A 175 25.11 4.85 -9.06
C ASP A 175 23.61 5.16 -8.75
N LEU A 176 23.35 5.81 -7.61
CA LEU A 176 22.02 6.13 -7.14
C LEU A 176 21.68 7.59 -7.46
N ALA A 177 20.71 7.78 -8.29
CA ALA A 177 20.21 9.10 -8.62
C ALA A 177 18.81 9.33 -8.00
N PRO A 178 18.42 10.59 -7.82
CA PRO A 178 17.09 10.91 -7.31
C PRO A 178 16.01 10.27 -8.18
N LEU A 179 14.93 9.83 -7.53
CA LEU A 179 13.76 9.28 -8.24
C LEU A 179 13.00 10.44 -8.88
N ASP A 180 13.30 10.68 -10.15
CA ASP A 180 12.70 11.75 -10.97
C ASP A 180 11.59 11.25 -11.88
N SER A 181 11.47 9.91 -12.05
CA SER A 181 10.49 9.30 -12.94
C SER A 181 10.15 7.87 -12.52
N LEU A 182 8.97 7.43 -12.95
CA LEU A 182 8.55 6.03 -12.79
C LEU A 182 9.48 5.04 -13.47
N THR A 183 10.01 5.42 -14.64
CA THR A 183 10.96 4.59 -15.40
C THR A 183 12.21 4.29 -14.55
N ARG A 184 12.76 5.36 -13.95
CA ARG A 184 13.96 5.23 -13.14
C ARG A 184 13.69 4.47 -11.85
N TRP A 185 12.61 4.79 -11.15
CA TRP A 185 12.20 4.01 -9.99
C TRP A 185 12.07 2.52 -10.32
N SER A 186 11.37 2.19 -11.40
CA SER A 186 11.17 0.81 -11.81
C SER A 186 12.49 0.09 -12.15
N ALA A 187 13.45 0.79 -12.73
CA ALA A 187 14.79 0.23 -12.99
C ALA A 187 15.53 -0.06 -11.69
N LEU A 188 15.52 0.86 -10.73
CA LEU A 188 16.15 0.69 -9.42
C LEU A 188 15.45 -0.38 -8.59
N ASP A 189 14.10 -0.43 -8.64
CA ASP A 189 13.33 -1.42 -7.90
C ASP A 189 13.59 -2.86 -8.38
N ARG A 190 13.83 -3.06 -9.68
CA ARG A 190 14.25 -4.36 -10.24
C ARG A 190 15.67 -4.76 -9.84
N GLY A 191 16.55 -3.79 -9.58
CA GLY A 191 17.93 -4.02 -9.15
C GLY A 191 18.70 -4.99 -10.07
N ASP A 192 19.34 -5.98 -9.46
CA ASP A 192 20.14 -7.03 -10.12
C ASP A 192 19.32 -8.13 -10.82
N GLY A 193 18.01 -7.99 -10.91
CA GLY A 193 17.11 -9.00 -11.47
C GLY A 193 16.63 -10.07 -10.47
N THR A 194 17.11 -10.05 -9.24
CA THR A 194 16.60 -10.95 -8.19
C THR A 194 15.28 -10.44 -7.63
N ALA A 195 14.35 -11.36 -7.36
CA ALA A 195 13.08 -10.99 -6.75
C ALA A 195 13.28 -10.50 -5.31
N ALA A 196 12.57 -9.43 -4.92
CA ALA A 196 12.60 -8.91 -3.57
C ALA A 196 11.20 -8.90 -2.94
N LEU A 197 11.12 -9.41 -1.72
CA LEU A 197 9.86 -9.57 -1.00
C LEU A 197 9.94 -8.82 0.33
N SER A 198 8.93 -8.00 0.62
CA SER A 198 8.77 -7.47 1.96
C SER A 198 8.49 -8.61 2.96
N PRO A 199 8.97 -8.55 4.20
CA PRO A 199 8.68 -9.56 5.22
C PRO A 199 7.18 -9.78 5.50
N ARG A 200 6.34 -8.80 5.17
CA ARG A 200 4.88 -8.88 5.31
C ARG A 200 4.16 -9.08 3.98
N ALA A 201 4.87 -9.45 2.92
CA ALA A 201 4.29 -9.86 1.65
C ALA A 201 3.85 -11.33 1.70
N ALA A 202 2.75 -11.65 1.01
CA ALA A 202 2.25 -13.01 0.90
C ALA A 202 2.35 -13.49 -0.56
N VAL A 203 3.18 -14.50 -0.81
CA VAL A 203 3.34 -15.08 -2.15
C VAL A 203 2.97 -16.55 -2.12
N SER A 204 2.02 -16.95 -2.97
CA SER A 204 1.60 -18.33 -3.12
C SER A 204 2.72 -19.19 -3.69
N LYS A 205 2.86 -20.45 -3.24
CA LYS A 205 3.88 -21.40 -3.72
C LYS A 205 3.85 -21.64 -5.23
N GLY A 206 2.69 -21.43 -5.87
CA GLY A 206 2.52 -21.59 -7.31
C GLY A 206 2.86 -20.34 -8.13
N ALA A 207 3.05 -19.18 -7.50
CA ALA A 207 3.41 -17.96 -8.17
C ALA A 207 4.86 -17.99 -8.66
N ARG A 208 5.11 -17.34 -9.80
CA ARG A 208 6.44 -17.21 -10.40
C ARG A 208 6.84 -15.76 -10.42
N LEU A 209 7.98 -15.46 -9.82
CA LEU A 209 8.57 -14.12 -9.78
C LEU A 209 9.93 -14.18 -10.48
N SER A 210 10.14 -13.35 -11.49
CA SER A 210 11.37 -13.25 -12.27
C SER A 210 11.67 -11.78 -12.62
N GLY A 211 12.83 -11.53 -13.25
CA GLY A 211 13.20 -10.23 -13.78
C GLY A 211 13.27 -9.10 -12.73
N GLY A 212 13.64 -9.42 -11.48
CA GLY A 212 13.67 -8.44 -10.41
C GLY A 212 12.30 -8.01 -9.90
N SER A 213 11.28 -8.87 -10.03
CA SER A 213 9.95 -8.55 -9.49
C SER A 213 9.98 -8.31 -8.00
N THR A 214 9.27 -7.28 -7.53
CA THR A 214 9.22 -6.89 -6.13
C THR A 214 7.79 -6.97 -5.59
N VAL A 215 7.64 -7.38 -4.33
CA VAL A 215 6.34 -7.44 -3.65
C VAL A 215 6.44 -6.66 -2.34
N ALA A 216 5.73 -5.55 -2.28
CA ALA A 216 5.76 -4.65 -1.13
C ALA A 216 4.94 -5.17 0.06
N GLU A 217 5.00 -4.43 1.15
CA GLU A 217 4.33 -4.75 2.40
C GLU A 217 2.80 -4.86 2.25
N GLU A 218 2.22 -5.85 2.91
CA GLU A 218 0.78 -6.12 2.85
C GLU A 218 0.27 -6.34 1.41
N ALA A 219 1.16 -6.67 0.46
CA ALA A 219 0.77 -7.11 -0.86
C ALA A 219 0.74 -8.64 -0.93
N ALA A 220 -0.10 -9.16 -1.82
CA ALA A 220 -0.23 -10.59 -2.02
C ALA A 220 -0.21 -10.98 -3.51
N VAL A 221 0.45 -12.10 -3.82
CA VAL A 221 0.47 -12.70 -5.16
C VAL A 221 -0.14 -14.10 -5.05
N LEU A 222 -1.28 -14.31 -5.70
CA LEU A 222 -2.10 -15.51 -5.50
C LEU A 222 -1.86 -16.57 -6.57
N GLY A 223 -2.02 -17.83 -6.17
CA GLY A 223 -2.12 -19.00 -7.03
C GLY A 223 -0.93 -19.16 -7.97
N LYS A 224 -1.21 -19.16 -9.28
CA LYS A 224 -0.23 -19.36 -10.37
C LYS A 224 0.05 -18.07 -11.13
N ALA A 225 0.00 -16.92 -10.48
CA ALA A 225 0.38 -15.66 -11.10
C ALA A 225 1.84 -15.69 -11.55
N ALA A 226 2.14 -15.06 -12.70
CA ALA A 226 3.48 -14.96 -13.27
C ALA A 226 3.86 -13.49 -13.44
N LEU A 227 4.89 -13.06 -12.72
CA LEU A 227 5.37 -11.68 -12.70
C LEU A 227 6.82 -11.65 -13.17
N ASP A 228 7.10 -10.84 -14.18
CA ASP A 228 8.43 -10.68 -14.75
C ASP A 228 8.81 -9.20 -14.78
N GLY A 229 9.71 -8.76 -13.88
CA GLY A 229 10.07 -7.35 -13.71
C GLY A 229 8.91 -6.48 -13.24
N VAL A 230 8.05 -6.99 -12.36
CA VAL A 230 6.83 -6.32 -11.89
C VAL A 230 7.00 -5.84 -10.46
N SER A 231 6.70 -4.56 -10.23
CA SER A 231 6.67 -3.97 -8.89
C SER A 231 5.24 -3.96 -8.35
N VAL A 232 4.97 -4.79 -7.33
CA VAL A 232 3.66 -4.86 -6.67
C VAL A 232 3.66 -3.93 -5.46
N LEU A 233 2.87 -2.85 -5.52
CA LEU A 233 2.81 -1.82 -4.48
C LEU A 233 2.08 -2.30 -3.21
N PRO A 234 2.23 -1.60 -2.09
CA PRO A 234 1.60 -1.99 -0.83
C PRO A 234 0.07 -2.17 -0.92
N ARG A 235 -0.48 -3.10 -0.17
CA ARG A 235 -1.92 -3.39 -0.07
C ARG A 235 -2.57 -3.75 -1.41
N THR A 236 -1.78 -4.31 -2.33
CA THR A 236 -2.22 -4.78 -3.64
C THR A 236 -2.29 -6.29 -3.64
N VAL A 237 -3.33 -6.84 -4.23
CA VAL A 237 -3.44 -8.30 -4.41
C VAL A 237 -3.47 -8.60 -5.90
N VAL A 238 -2.46 -9.34 -6.36
CA VAL A 238 -2.43 -9.87 -7.73
C VAL A 238 -3.18 -11.19 -7.73
N PRO A 239 -4.29 -11.29 -8.48
CA PRO A 239 -5.12 -12.49 -8.50
C PRO A 239 -4.41 -13.68 -9.14
N ASP A 240 -4.94 -14.89 -8.87
CA ASP A 240 -4.44 -16.12 -9.44
C ASP A 240 -4.42 -16.08 -10.97
N GLY A 241 -3.34 -16.62 -11.58
CA GLY A 241 -3.12 -16.79 -13.00
C GLY A 241 -3.06 -15.52 -13.83
N VAL A 242 -2.89 -14.37 -13.20
CA VAL A 242 -2.52 -13.13 -13.88
C VAL A 242 -1.05 -13.24 -14.33
N SER A 243 -0.78 -12.84 -15.57
CA SER A 243 0.58 -12.74 -16.11
C SER A 243 0.87 -11.30 -16.47
N LEU A 244 1.94 -10.72 -15.88
CA LEU A 244 2.36 -9.34 -16.09
C LEU A 244 3.85 -9.30 -16.34
N ARG A 245 4.27 -8.32 -17.15
CA ARG A 245 5.68 -8.06 -17.43
C ARG A 245 5.97 -6.56 -17.40
N GLY A 246 7.09 -6.18 -16.76
CA GLY A 246 7.65 -4.83 -16.79
C GLY A 246 6.72 -3.74 -16.26
N ALA A 247 5.79 -4.06 -15.38
CA ALA A 247 4.73 -3.16 -14.92
C ALA A 247 4.83 -2.82 -13.43
N ALA A 248 4.21 -1.73 -13.04
CA ALA A 248 3.89 -1.42 -11.64
C ALA A 248 2.40 -1.67 -11.38
N VAL A 249 2.08 -2.32 -10.28
CA VAL A 249 0.69 -2.67 -9.92
C VAL A 249 0.32 -2.03 -8.59
N ALA A 250 -0.70 -1.21 -8.61
CA ALA A 250 -1.24 -0.53 -7.43
C ALA A 250 -2.75 -0.77 -7.33
N GLN A 251 -3.16 -1.64 -6.40
CA GLN A 251 -4.57 -2.04 -6.24
C GLN A 251 -5.14 -2.68 -7.50
N ASN A 252 -6.03 -2.00 -8.23
CA ASN A 252 -6.58 -2.45 -9.51
C ASN A 252 -5.84 -1.84 -10.73
N LEU A 253 -4.96 -0.88 -10.50
CA LEU A 253 -4.25 -0.15 -11.56
C LEU A 253 -2.95 -0.87 -11.93
N VAL A 254 -2.73 -1.08 -13.23
CA VAL A 254 -1.48 -1.56 -13.83
C VAL A 254 -0.91 -0.44 -14.67
N VAL A 255 0.34 -0.07 -14.41
CA VAL A 255 1.04 1.03 -15.08
C VAL A 255 2.29 0.47 -15.75
N ASP A 256 2.49 0.82 -16.99
CA ASP A 256 3.80 0.65 -17.65
C ASP A 256 4.70 1.85 -17.25
N PRO A 257 5.77 1.63 -16.48
CA PRO A 257 6.62 2.73 -16.02
C PRO A 257 7.38 3.47 -17.12
N VAL A 258 7.52 2.87 -18.31
CA VAL A 258 8.26 3.43 -19.43
C VAL A 258 7.37 4.35 -20.26
N SER A 259 6.21 3.86 -20.67
CA SER A 259 5.27 4.61 -21.51
C SER A 259 4.27 5.46 -20.72
N GLY A 260 4.09 5.18 -19.41
CA GLY A 260 3.02 5.76 -18.61
C GLY A 260 1.63 5.20 -18.95
N ALA A 261 1.55 4.22 -19.83
CA ALA A 261 0.27 3.61 -20.19
C ALA A 261 -0.36 2.89 -19.00
N THR A 262 -1.68 3.00 -18.88
CA THR A 262 -2.44 2.42 -17.80
C THR A 262 -3.45 1.41 -18.29
N SER A 263 -3.67 0.36 -17.51
CA SER A 263 -4.75 -0.61 -17.67
C SER A 263 -5.25 -1.05 -16.29
N LEU A 264 -6.34 -1.78 -16.25
CA LEU A 264 -6.86 -2.31 -15.00
C LEU A 264 -6.56 -3.81 -14.89
N LEU A 265 -6.30 -4.31 -13.68
CA LEU A 265 -6.23 -5.75 -13.45
C LEU A 265 -7.51 -6.44 -13.92
N THR A 266 -8.66 -5.78 -13.78
CA THR A 266 -9.95 -6.30 -14.24
C THR A 266 -10.04 -6.47 -15.76
N ASP A 267 -9.20 -5.82 -16.55
CA ASP A 267 -9.14 -6.01 -18.00
C ASP A 267 -8.51 -7.37 -18.37
N LEU A 268 -7.79 -7.96 -17.41
CA LEU A 268 -7.17 -9.29 -17.54
C LEU A 268 -8.08 -10.42 -17.05
N LEU A 269 -9.35 -10.13 -16.74
CA LEU A 269 -10.31 -11.15 -16.31
C LEU A 269 -10.47 -12.25 -17.37
N PRO A 270 -10.51 -13.52 -16.97
CA PRO A 270 -10.84 -14.61 -17.88
C PRO A 270 -12.21 -14.38 -18.54
N PRO A 271 -12.45 -14.97 -19.73
CA PRO A 271 -13.71 -14.82 -20.44
C PRO A 271 -14.91 -15.24 -19.58
N ALA A 272 -16.05 -14.66 -19.87
CA ALA A 272 -17.30 -14.92 -19.15
C ALA A 272 -17.69 -16.40 -19.26
N GLY A 273 -17.97 -16.99 -18.11
CA GLY A 273 -18.58 -18.33 -18.02
C GLY A 273 -20.09 -18.25 -17.77
N THR A 274 -20.72 -19.39 -17.65
CA THR A 274 -22.14 -19.45 -17.24
C THR A 274 -22.30 -19.08 -15.77
N PRO A 275 -23.31 -18.25 -15.41
CA PRO A 275 -23.59 -17.93 -14.02
C PRO A 275 -23.89 -19.18 -13.19
N ARG A 276 -23.35 -19.25 -11.98
CA ARG A 276 -23.52 -20.36 -11.05
C ARG A 276 -24.37 -19.93 -9.87
N GLY A 277 -25.33 -20.77 -9.51
CA GLY A 277 -26.15 -20.59 -8.30
C GLY A 277 -25.54 -21.28 -7.07
N ALA A 278 -26.15 -21.06 -5.91
CA ALA A 278 -25.86 -21.83 -4.71
C ALA A 278 -26.31 -23.28 -4.90
N GLY A 279 -25.34 -24.20 -5.05
CA GLY A 279 -25.63 -25.62 -5.28
C GLY A 279 -26.23 -26.31 -4.06
N PHE A 280 -26.93 -27.44 -4.27
CA PHE A 280 -27.51 -28.26 -3.19
C PHE A 280 -26.46 -28.69 -2.15
N GLY A 281 -25.24 -29.04 -2.59
CA GLY A 281 -24.14 -29.40 -1.70
C GLY A 281 -23.75 -28.29 -0.73
N SER A 282 -23.88 -27.02 -1.11
CA SER A 282 -23.66 -25.88 -0.23
C SER A 282 -24.69 -25.80 0.89
N ARG A 283 -25.95 -26.09 0.60
CA ARG A 283 -27.03 -26.13 1.62
C ARG A 283 -26.84 -27.29 2.59
N LEU A 284 -26.47 -28.47 2.07
CA LEU A 284 -26.21 -29.65 2.90
C LEU A 284 -25.01 -29.44 3.84
N ALA A 285 -23.92 -28.92 3.32
CA ALA A 285 -22.75 -28.56 4.15
C ALA A 285 -23.09 -27.44 5.15
N GLY A 286 -23.92 -26.47 4.75
CA GLY A 286 -24.44 -25.43 5.63
C GLY A 286 -25.29 -26.01 6.77
N LEU A 287 -26.11 -27.02 6.51
CA LEU A 287 -26.91 -27.73 7.51
C LEU A 287 -26.00 -28.45 8.54
N VAL A 288 -25.02 -29.18 8.07
CA VAL A 288 -24.04 -29.85 8.95
C VAL A 288 -23.34 -28.84 9.86
N LEU A 289 -22.84 -27.74 9.28
CA LEU A 289 -22.18 -26.69 10.05
C LEU A 289 -23.14 -26.00 11.03
N PHE A 290 -24.38 -25.78 10.64
CA PHE A 290 -25.41 -25.22 11.52
C PHE A 290 -25.64 -26.12 12.73
N LEU A 291 -25.86 -27.42 12.52
CA LEU A 291 -26.06 -28.39 13.60
C LEU A 291 -24.84 -28.48 14.53
N LEU A 292 -23.63 -28.52 13.96
CA LEU A 292 -22.39 -28.53 14.75
C LEU A 292 -22.17 -27.22 15.53
N SER A 293 -22.69 -26.12 15.03
CA SER A 293 -22.55 -24.81 15.69
C SER A 293 -23.58 -24.54 16.78
N LEU A 294 -24.65 -25.35 16.91
CA LEU A 294 -25.72 -25.14 17.88
C LEU A 294 -25.21 -24.90 19.32
N PRO A 295 -24.23 -25.64 19.84
CA PRO A 295 -23.72 -25.36 21.20
C PRO A 295 -23.06 -24.00 21.36
N LEU A 296 -22.56 -23.41 20.24
CA LEU A 296 -21.90 -22.10 20.27
C LEU A 296 -22.90 -20.92 20.30
N TRP A 297 -24.14 -21.14 19.91
CA TRP A 297 -25.13 -20.07 19.80
C TRP A 297 -25.46 -19.41 21.17
N PRO A 298 -25.77 -20.16 22.26
CA PRO A 298 -25.98 -19.56 23.55
C PRO A 298 -24.74 -18.83 24.08
N VAL A 299 -23.55 -19.37 23.82
CA VAL A 299 -22.27 -18.74 24.19
C VAL A 299 -22.07 -17.41 23.45
N ALA A 300 -22.27 -17.41 22.13
CA ALA A 300 -22.15 -16.22 21.29
C ALA A 300 -23.16 -15.15 21.69
N PHE A 301 -24.42 -15.57 22.00
CA PHE A 301 -25.48 -14.67 22.47
C PHE A 301 -25.12 -14.05 23.83
N ALA A 302 -24.73 -14.88 24.80
CA ALA A 302 -24.38 -14.40 26.14
C ALA A 302 -23.17 -13.46 26.11
N TRP A 303 -22.14 -13.83 25.32
CA TRP A 303 -20.97 -12.98 25.13
C TRP A 303 -21.34 -11.62 24.53
N SER A 304 -22.12 -11.62 23.45
CA SER A 304 -22.55 -10.39 22.78
C SER A 304 -23.45 -9.54 23.70
N PHE A 305 -24.32 -10.18 24.49
CA PHE A 305 -25.20 -9.49 25.45
C PHE A 305 -24.39 -8.75 26.52
N VAL A 306 -23.40 -9.41 27.10
CA VAL A 306 -22.53 -8.81 28.13
C VAL A 306 -21.63 -7.72 27.54
N ALA A 307 -21.01 -7.99 26.38
CA ALA A 307 -20.07 -7.06 25.76
C ALA A 307 -20.71 -5.76 25.23
N ASN A 308 -22.04 -5.79 24.93
CA ASN A 308 -22.71 -4.66 24.27
C ASN A 308 -23.94 -4.15 25.07
N ALA A 309 -23.83 -4.15 26.37
CA ALA A 309 -24.83 -3.56 27.27
C ALA A 309 -26.29 -3.97 26.94
N GLY A 310 -26.54 -5.26 26.77
CA GLY A 310 -27.88 -5.82 26.52
C GLY A 310 -28.34 -5.77 25.05
N ARG A 311 -27.48 -5.45 24.11
CA ARG A 311 -27.77 -5.49 22.66
C ARG A 311 -26.98 -6.60 21.97
N PRO A 312 -27.47 -7.87 22.00
CA PRO A 312 -26.68 -9.01 21.49
C PRO A 312 -26.62 -9.10 19.98
N THR A 313 -27.55 -8.45 19.28
CA THR A 313 -27.69 -8.57 17.82
C THR A 313 -27.72 -7.21 17.13
N ARG A 314 -27.23 -7.19 15.91
CA ARG A 314 -27.24 -6.04 15.00
C ARG A 314 -27.95 -6.43 13.70
N PRO A 315 -28.86 -5.60 13.16
CA PRO A 315 -29.43 -5.84 11.83
C PRO A 315 -28.33 -5.81 10.77
N TYR A 316 -28.43 -6.74 9.84
CA TYR A 316 -27.48 -6.86 8.73
C TYR A 316 -28.23 -7.09 7.42
N ALA A 317 -27.93 -6.29 6.40
CA ALA A 317 -28.48 -6.43 5.08
C ALA A 317 -27.35 -6.67 4.05
N PHE A 318 -27.59 -7.53 3.10
CA PHE A 318 -26.63 -7.80 2.02
C PHE A 318 -27.35 -8.18 0.72
N ALA A 319 -26.65 -8.01 -0.40
CA ALA A 319 -27.10 -8.52 -1.69
C ALA A 319 -26.79 -10.02 -1.77
N GLY A 320 -27.81 -10.85 -1.56
CA GLY A 320 -27.73 -12.31 -1.62
C GLY A 320 -28.06 -12.88 -2.99
N ASN A 321 -28.05 -14.22 -3.08
CA ASN A 321 -28.41 -14.92 -4.31
C ASN A 321 -29.93 -14.77 -4.58
N GLY A 322 -30.27 -14.38 -5.81
CA GLY A 322 -31.66 -14.33 -6.28
C GLY A 322 -32.19 -15.71 -6.70
N ALA A 323 -33.41 -15.73 -7.21
CA ALA A 323 -34.08 -16.95 -7.64
C ALA A 323 -33.39 -17.65 -8.83
N THR A 324 -32.80 -16.88 -9.73
CA THR A 324 -32.03 -17.38 -10.87
C THR A 324 -30.53 -17.12 -10.70
N PRO A 325 -29.69 -18.03 -11.21
CA PRO A 325 -28.23 -17.79 -11.20
C PRO A 325 -27.87 -16.46 -11.85
N GLY A 326 -26.96 -15.72 -11.23
CA GLY A 326 -26.54 -14.39 -11.71
C GLY A 326 -27.40 -13.22 -11.23
N THR A 327 -28.55 -13.47 -10.62
CA THR A 327 -29.38 -12.41 -10.03
C THR A 327 -29.05 -12.20 -8.56
N ARG A 328 -29.28 -10.97 -8.07
CA ARG A 328 -29.09 -10.58 -6.67
C ARG A 328 -30.42 -10.12 -6.05
N ALA A 329 -30.61 -10.45 -4.80
CA ALA A 329 -31.76 -10.02 -4.00
C ALA A 329 -31.29 -9.40 -2.69
N ALA A 330 -31.93 -8.33 -2.25
CA ALA A 330 -31.65 -7.77 -0.92
C ALA A 330 -32.16 -8.71 0.16
N VAL A 331 -31.27 -9.17 1.02
CA VAL A 331 -31.55 -10.07 2.13
C VAL A 331 -31.33 -9.32 3.43
N LYS A 332 -32.35 -9.32 4.29
CA LYS A 332 -32.25 -8.77 5.66
C LYS A 332 -32.11 -9.91 6.65
N THR A 333 -31.14 -9.82 7.52
CA THR A 333 -30.84 -10.79 8.56
C THR A 333 -30.24 -10.08 9.77
N PHE A 334 -29.63 -10.81 10.67
CA PHE A 334 -28.90 -10.22 11.79
C PHE A 334 -27.55 -10.88 11.97
N ARG A 335 -26.68 -10.21 12.72
CA ARG A 335 -25.39 -10.72 13.20
C ARG A 335 -25.30 -10.53 14.70
N PHE A 336 -24.50 -11.34 15.38
CA PHE A 336 -24.15 -11.05 16.76
C PHE A 336 -23.20 -9.84 16.80
N GLU A 337 -23.42 -8.96 17.78
CA GLU A 337 -22.59 -7.76 17.99
C GLU A 337 -21.32 -8.17 18.75
N THR A 338 -20.31 -8.65 18.03
CA THR A 338 -19.04 -9.11 18.60
C THR A 338 -17.89 -8.92 17.62
N ALA A 339 -16.70 -8.69 18.16
CA ALA A 339 -15.45 -8.64 17.39
C ALA A 339 -14.98 -10.04 16.92
N ILE A 340 -15.50 -11.12 17.53
CA ILE A 340 -15.11 -12.50 17.18
C ILE A 340 -15.83 -12.91 15.89
N PRO A 341 -15.11 -13.07 14.75
CA PRO A 341 -15.76 -13.30 13.45
C PRO A 341 -16.64 -14.56 13.42
N VAL A 342 -16.20 -15.64 14.07
CA VAL A 342 -16.95 -16.89 14.12
C VAL A 342 -18.30 -16.68 14.79
N PHE A 343 -18.34 -16.04 15.95
CA PHE A 343 -19.61 -15.77 16.66
C PHE A 343 -20.47 -14.77 15.89
N ARG A 344 -19.87 -13.69 15.38
CA ARG A 344 -20.57 -12.65 14.63
C ARG A 344 -21.36 -13.21 13.45
N ASP A 345 -20.75 -14.13 12.70
CA ASP A 345 -21.28 -14.61 11.45
C ASP A 345 -22.11 -15.92 11.56
N LEU A 346 -22.25 -16.51 12.76
CA LEU A 346 -23.10 -17.68 13.00
C LEU A 346 -24.54 -17.55 12.42
N PRO A 347 -25.25 -16.41 12.61
CA PRO A 347 -26.58 -16.26 12.07
C PRO A 347 -26.68 -16.33 10.54
N LEU A 348 -25.58 -16.08 9.83
CA LEU A 348 -25.55 -16.18 8.36
C LEU A 348 -25.70 -17.62 7.87
N LEU A 349 -25.47 -18.64 8.72
CA LEU A 349 -25.75 -20.04 8.38
C LEU A 349 -27.25 -20.26 8.06
N LEU A 350 -28.17 -19.49 8.68
CA LEU A 350 -29.59 -19.52 8.33
C LEU A 350 -29.83 -19.05 6.86
N ALA A 351 -29.08 -18.03 6.42
CA ALA A 351 -29.15 -17.58 5.04
C ALA A 351 -28.56 -18.62 4.06
N VAL A 352 -27.59 -19.42 4.49
CA VAL A 352 -27.05 -20.55 3.71
C VAL A 352 -28.12 -21.65 3.57
N LEU A 353 -28.82 -21.99 4.63
CA LEU A 353 -29.92 -22.96 4.62
C LEU A 353 -31.06 -22.50 3.69
N GLY A 354 -31.42 -21.22 3.76
CA GLY A 354 -32.41 -20.59 2.90
C GLY A 354 -31.98 -20.44 1.42
N GLY A 355 -30.70 -20.72 1.10
CA GLY A 355 -30.16 -20.62 -0.25
C GLY A 355 -29.92 -19.19 -0.75
N THR A 356 -30.19 -18.20 0.07
CA THR A 356 -29.87 -16.78 -0.24
C THR A 356 -28.37 -16.46 -0.11
N LEU A 357 -27.62 -17.34 0.58
CA LEU A 357 -26.19 -17.33 0.66
C LEU A 357 -25.66 -18.74 0.30
N ALA A 358 -24.51 -18.83 -0.36
CA ALA A 358 -23.79 -20.10 -0.51
C ALA A 358 -22.79 -20.25 0.64
N LEU A 359 -22.28 -21.47 0.88
CA LEU A 359 -21.21 -21.66 1.85
C LEU A 359 -19.92 -21.01 1.36
N ALA A 360 -19.57 -21.23 0.09
CA ALA A 360 -18.40 -20.65 -0.54
C ALA A 360 -18.82 -19.82 -1.78
N GLY A 361 -18.17 -18.67 -1.99
CA GLY A 361 -18.49 -17.78 -3.10
C GLY A 361 -17.80 -16.42 -2.99
N VAL A 362 -18.35 -15.42 -3.68
CA VAL A 362 -17.87 -14.04 -3.57
C VAL A 362 -18.40 -13.39 -2.27
N ALA A 363 -17.67 -12.44 -1.71
CA ALA A 363 -18.07 -11.77 -0.46
C ALA A 363 -19.42 -11.04 -0.61
N PRO A 364 -20.33 -11.10 0.36
CA PRO A 364 -21.56 -10.32 0.33
C PRO A 364 -21.23 -8.82 0.43
N LEU A 365 -21.86 -8.02 -0.43
CA LEU A 365 -21.82 -6.56 -0.42
C LEU A 365 -23.11 -6.00 0.17
N ALA A 366 -23.07 -4.75 0.63
CA ALA A 366 -24.29 -4.02 0.97
C ALA A 366 -25.18 -3.87 -0.27
N PRO A 367 -26.51 -3.87 -0.12
CA PRO A 367 -27.43 -3.75 -1.28
C PRO A 367 -27.20 -2.47 -2.08
N GLU A 368 -26.84 -1.37 -1.40
CA GLU A 368 -26.52 -0.08 -2.01
C GLU A 368 -25.23 -0.12 -2.83
N GLU A 369 -24.19 -0.82 -2.31
CA GLU A 369 -22.93 -1.02 -3.04
C GLU A 369 -23.11 -1.89 -4.29
N GLU A 370 -23.90 -2.95 -4.19
CA GLU A 370 -24.21 -3.81 -5.36
C GLU A 370 -25.02 -3.04 -6.41
N ALA A 371 -25.98 -2.22 -5.98
CA ALA A 371 -26.78 -1.38 -6.88
C ALA A 371 -25.94 -0.26 -7.51
N GLY A 372 -25.07 0.38 -6.73
CA GLY A 372 -24.19 1.45 -7.20
C GLY A 372 -23.05 0.97 -8.10
N ALA A 373 -22.76 -0.33 -8.12
CA ALA A 373 -21.70 -0.91 -8.96
C ALA A 373 -22.00 -0.80 -10.47
N GLY A 374 -23.26 -0.69 -10.86
CA GLY A 374 -23.67 -0.46 -12.25
C GLY A 374 -23.09 -1.46 -13.24
N ALA A 375 -22.48 -0.92 -14.30
CA ALA A 375 -21.83 -1.67 -15.38
C ALA A 375 -20.32 -1.91 -15.13
N ALA A 376 -19.81 -1.73 -13.92
CA ALA A 376 -18.40 -1.99 -13.63
C ALA A 376 -18.02 -3.44 -13.97
N THR A 377 -16.90 -3.63 -14.66
CA THR A 377 -16.41 -4.94 -15.13
C THR A 377 -16.31 -5.97 -14.01
N TRP A 378 -15.85 -5.54 -12.82
CA TRP A 378 -15.79 -6.40 -11.66
C TRP A 378 -17.17 -6.84 -11.14
N ALA A 379 -18.19 -5.97 -11.24
CA ALA A 379 -19.54 -6.29 -10.78
C ALA A 379 -20.21 -7.35 -11.66
N GLU A 380 -20.09 -7.22 -12.97
CA GLU A 380 -20.57 -8.23 -13.93
C GLU A 380 -19.89 -9.58 -13.70
N ALA A 381 -18.56 -9.57 -13.53
CA ALA A 381 -17.80 -10.79 -13.25
C ALA A 381 -18.29 -11.47 -11.96
N ARG A 382 -18.48 -10.71 -10.88
CA ARG A 382 -18.96 -11.24 -9.58
C ARG A 382 -20.34 -11.90 -9.67
N ARG A 383 -21.24 -11.41 -10.55
CA ARG A 383 -22.57 -12.00 -10.72
C ARG A 383 -22.52 -13.43 -11.26
N GLN A 384 -21.40 -13.87 -11.82
CA GLN A 384 -21.24 -15.24 -12.34
C GLN A 384 -21.00 -16.29 -11.25
N ALA A 385 -20.67 -15.86 -10.03
CA ALA A 385 -20.56 -16.75 -8.88
C ALA A 385 -21.64 -16.47 -7.84
N PRO A 386 -22.01 -17.46 -7.01
CA PRO A 386 -22.91 -17.23 -5.89
C PRO A 386 -22.24 -16.34 -4.84
N VAL A 387 -23.04 -15.57 -4.12
CA VAL A 387 -22.58 -14.88 -2.91
C VAL A 387 -22.40 -15.92 -1.82
N GLY A 388 -21.25 -15.90 -1.13
CA GLY A 388 -20.86 -16.92 -0.17
C GLY A 388 -20.54 -16.38 1.21
N LEU A 389 -20.72 -17.21 2.22
CA LEU A 389 -20.28 -16.95 3.59
C LEU A 389 -18.76 -16.91 3.67
N LEU A 390 -18.11 -17.91 3.07
CA LEU A 390 -16.67 -18.00 2.90
C LEU A 390 -16.29 -17.40 1.55
N ALA A 391 -15.56 -16.29 1.59
CA ALA A 391 -15.01 -15.65 0.42
C ALA A 391 -13.50 -15.54 0.56
N ARG A 392 -12.78 -15.92 -0.49
CA ARG A 392 -11.30 -15.88 -0.48
C ARG A 392 -10.78 -14.47 -0.28
N SER A 393 -11.42 -13.48 -0.87
CA SER A 393 -11.07 -12.07 -0.70
C SER A 393 -10.99 -11.65 0.78
N ARG A 394 -11.87 -12.16 1.64
CA ARG A 394 -11.85 -11.88 3.08
C ARG A 394 -10.67 -12.50 3.83
N MET A 395 -10.06 -13.52 3.27
CA MET A 395 -8.91 -14.21 3.87
C MET A 395 -7.57 -13.67 3.39
N VAL A 396 -7.51 -13.23 2.13
CA VAL A 396 -6.23 -12.86 1.49
C VAL A 396 -6.03 -11.36 1.33
N VAL A 397 -7.11 -10.56 1.35
CA VAL A 397 -7.02 -9.11 1.24
C VAL A 397 -6.78 -8.53 2.63
N PRO A 398 -5.70 -7.76 2.83
CA PRO A 398 -5.46 -7.09 4.10
C PRO A 398 -6.61 -6.16 4.50
N ALA A 399 -6.92 -6.08 5.78
CA ALA A 399 -7.97 -5.18 6.29
C ALA A 399 -7.68 -3.69 6.02
N SER A 400 -6.41 -3.35 5.83
CA SER A 400 -5.94 -2.01 5.48
C SER A 400 -6.11 -1.67 3.99
N ALA A 401 -6.37 -2.67 3.14
CA ALA A 401 -6.52 -2.46 1.70
C ALA A 401 -7.88 -1.80 1.36
N PRO A 402 -7.93 -0.98 0.30
CA PRO A 402 -9.19 -0.44 -0.19
C PRO A 402 -10.18 -1.55 -0.60
N GLY A 403 -11.48 -1.32 -0.41
CA GLY A 403 -12.52 -2.29 -0.75
C GLY A 403 -12.51 -2.73 -2.23
N GLU A 404 -11.99 -1.89 -3.12
CA GLU A 404 -11.81 -2.22 -4.53
C GLU A 404 -10.95 -3.48 -4.72
N VAL A 405 -9.88 -3.65 -3.94
CA VAL A 405 -8.98 -4.81 -4.03
C VAL A 405 -9.73 -6.12 -3.76
N ALA A 406 -10.62 -6.13 -2.75
CA ALA A 406 -11.45 -7.29 -2.47
C ALA A 406 -12.42 -7.61 -3.62
N ARG A 407 -13.00 -6.57 -4.25
CA ARG A 407 -13.91 -6.72 -5.39
C ARG A 407 -13.19 -7.30 -6.62
N VAL A 408 -11.94 -6.87 -6.86
CA VAL A 408 -11.10 -7.43 -7.94
C VAL A 408 -10.81 -8.91 -7.71
N VAL A 409 -10.39 -9.29 -6.50
CA VAL A 409 -10.13 -10.69 -6.15
C VAL A 409 -11.39 -11.53 -6.33
N ASP A 410 -12.53 -11.06 -5.82
CA ASP A 410 -13.82 -11.73 -5.99
C ASP A 410 -14.21 -11.91 -7.46
N ALA A 411 -13.93 -10.90 -8.31
CA ALA A 411 -14.23 -10.97 -9.74
C ALA A 411 -13.42 -12.08 -10.45
N PHE A 412 -12.12 -12.19 -10.13
CA PHE A 412 -11.28 -13.26 -10.65
C PHE A 412 -11.72 -14.64 -10.14
N ASP A 413 -12.04 -14.77 -8.86
CA ASP A 413 -12.53 -16.03 -8.28
C ASP A 413 -13.88 -16.44 -8.90
N ALA A 414 -14.76 -15.48 -9.17
CA ALA A 414 -16.03 -15.72 -9.85
C ALA A 414 -15.83 -16.29 -11.26
N ARG A 415 -14.95 -15.70 -12.04
CA ARG A 415 -14.64 -16.15 -13.42
C ARG A 415 -13.97 -17.53 -13.44
N ARG A 416 -13.16 -17.86 -12.44
CA ARG A 416 -12.49 -19.17 -12.32
C ARG A 416 -13.32 -20.24 -11.63
N GLY A 417 -14.49 -19.88 -11.12
CA GLY A 417 -15.43 -20.80 -10.49
C GLY A 417 -15.16 -21.11 -9.05
N CYS A 418 -14.59 -20.16 -8.29
CA CYS A 418 -14.31 -20.27 -6.86
C CYS A 418 -13.57 -21.58 -6.48
N ARG A 419 -12.69 -22.08 -7.35
CA ARG A 419 -11.87 -23.28 -7.12
C ARG A 419 -10.73 -22.90 -6.19
N GLY A 420 -10.69 -23.49 -4.98
CA GLY A 420 -9.60 -23.31 -4.01
C GLY A 420 -10.01 -22.60 -2.72
N LEU A 421 -11.30 -22.63 -2.38
CA LEU A 421 -11.82 -22.38 -1.04
C LEU A 421 -11.86 -23.66 -0.24
#